data_c592a7c0c440ec165cc3ed307dba5cd9
#
_entry.id   c592a7c0c440ec165cc3ed307dba5cd9
#
_cell.length_a   1.000
_cell.length_b   1.000
_cell.length_c   1.000
_cell.angle_alpha   90.00
_cell.angle_beta   90.00
_cell.angle_gamma   90.00
#
_symmetry.space_group_name_H-M   'P 1'
#
loop_
_entity.id
_entity.type
_entity.pdbx_description
1 polymer ?
#
loop_
_entity_poly.entity_id
_entity_poly.type
_entity_poly.pdbx_seq_one_letter_code
_entity_poly.pdbx_strand_id
1 'polypeptide(L)'
;MSSGKVIDADGHIIERSDELRHYLKAPFNKRGGPLTASEPWDRDLRETLPHNQSLYPRAPRAEDWLRVMDQHDIELAFLYPTSLGNVSRIREADYAVALCEAYNDYVYDHYARVSDRLKPIAVIPPQDPERAAVELRRAVTQLGYRAAVVRTTGLRLPLGHRTYDPIYRQAENLNCAIAVHGTNGMEELASGTFETFIEVHMVSFPVGIFVQFSNMIFQGVPERFPKLRLAFLEIGCTWLPYWLDRMDEHWEKRGKIETPLLTQRPSDSVRKQPIYFSLESEETLLAETFRYLGDDHFLYATDIPHWDTEFPDNLRMVQTRKDLSDETKNKLLYDNAKALYSI
;
A
#
# COMPACT_ATOMS: atom_id res chain seq x y z
N MET A 1 -25.09 4.62 19.04
CA MET A 1 -23.85 4.61 18.29
C MET A 1 -23.86 3.30 17.50
N SER A 2 -23.97 3.35 16.19
CA SER A 2 -23.88 2.16 15.34
C SER A 2 -22.46 1.61 15.49
N SER A 3 -22.28 0.43 16.06
CA SER A 3 -21.04 -0.32 15.94
C SER A 3 -20.95 -0.83 14.50
N GLY A 4 -20.58 0.07 13.61
CA GLY A 4 -20.34 -0.28 12.22
C GLY A 4 -19.14 -1.23 12.17
N LYS A 5 -19.23 -2.23 11.36
CA LYS A 5 -18.09 -3.11 11.04
C LYS A 5 -16.96 -2.28 10.43
N VAL A 6 -15.73 -2.69 10.71
CA VAL A 6 -14.51 -2.00 10.23
C VAL A 6 -13.73 -2.95 9.32
N ILE A 7 -13.21 -2.42 8.23
CA ILE A 7 -12.20 -3.09 7.42
C ILE A 7 -10.90 -2.31 7.57
N ASP A 8 -9.88 -2.99 8.06
CA ASP A 8 -8.52 -2.46 8.06
C ASP A 8 -7.94 -2.63 6.65
N ALA A 9 -7.71 -1.50 5.98
CA ALA A 9 -7.24 -1.52 4.59
C ALA A 9 -5.72 -1.59 4.46
N ASP A 10 -4.96 -1.41 5.55
CA ASP A 10 -3.50 -1.41 5.55
C ASP A 10 -2.98 -1.76 6.95
N GLY A 11 -3.00 -3.04 7.27
CA GLY A 11 -2.25 -3.62 8.39
C GLY A 11 -1.02 -4.34 7.86
N HIS A 12 -0.07 -4.74 8.75
CA HIS A 12 1.21 -5.26 8.31
C HIS A 12 1.60 -6.60 8.93
N ILE A 13 2.37 -7.35 8.15
CA ILE A 13 3.05 -8.57 8.58
C ILE A 13 4.52 -8.23 8.77
N ILE A 14 5.05 -8.50 9.97
CA ILE A 14 6.49 -8.55 10.20
C ILE A 14 6.97 -9.96 9.85
N GLU A 15 7.63 -10.10 8.71
CA GLU A 15 8.05 -11.39 8.20
C GLU A 15 9.14 -12.02 9.06
N ARG A 16 9.01 -13.30 9.30
CA ARG A 16 10.04 -14.12 9.98
C ARG A 16 10.95 -14.75 8.93
N SER A 17 12.13 -14.16 8.76
CA SER A 17 13.06 -14.53 7.69
C SER A 17 13.52 -16.00 7.75
N ASP A 18 13.59 -16.59 8.93
CA ASP A 18 13.89 -18.01 9.14
C ASP A 18 12.77 -18.92 8.63
N GLU A 19 11.52 -18.61 8.97
CA GLU A 19 10.35 -19.35 8.49
C GLU A 19 10.17 -19.18 6.98
N LEU A 20 10.23 -17.95 6.46
CA LEU A 20 10.05 -17.65 5.04
C LEU A 20 11.11 -18.34 4.16
N ARG A 21 12.34 -18.48 4.67
CA ARG A 21 13.42 -19.15 3.95
C ARG A 21 13.09 -20.59 3.56
N HIS A 22 12.24 -21.29 4.30
CA HIS A 22 11.82 -22.65 3.98
C HIS A 22 10.95 -22.73 2.71
N TYR A 23 10.35 -21.62 2.29
CA TYR A 23 9.56 -21.52 1.05
C TYR A 23 10.42 -21.21 -0.18
N LEU A 24 11.69 -20.77 0.00
CA LEU A 24 12.57 -20.52 -1.12
C LEU A 24 12.99 -21.82 -1.81
N LYS A 25 12.84 -21.84 -3.14
CA LYS A 25 13.26 -22.97 -3.98
C LYS A 25 14.77 -22.90 -4.30
N ALA A 26 15.36 -24.04 -4.66
CA ALA A 26 16.73 -24.09 -5.17
C ALA A 26 16.87 -23.22 -6.46
N PRO A 27 18.00 -22.55 -6.66
CA PRO A 27 19.22 -22.56 -5.84
C PRO A 27 19.17 -21.56 -4.67
N PHE A 28 18.16 -20.71 -4.58
CA PHE A 28 18.09 -19.54 -3.69
C PHE A 28 17.97 -19.92 -2.20
N ASN A 29 17.38 -21.07 -1.89
CA ASN A 29 17.31 -21.60 -0.53
C ASN A 29 18.67 -21.89 0.13
N LYS A 30 19.74 -21.94 -0.67
CA LYS A 30 21.12 -22.16 -0.18
C LYS A 30 21.83 -20.85 0.18
N ARG A 31 21.24 -19.70 -0.09
CA ARG A 31 21.84 -18.40 0.23
C ARG A 31 21.71 -18.11 1.72
N GLY A 32 22.83 -17.78 2.36
CA GLY A 32 22.85 -17.22 3.71
C GLY A 32 22.59 -15.71 3.71
N GLY A 33 22.50 -15.11 4.89
CA GLY A 33 22.33 -13.67 5.03
C GLY A 33 20.87 -13.19 4.95
N PRO A 34 20.63 -11.87 5.00
CA PRO A 34 19.29 -11.32 4.97
C PRO A 34 18.61 -11.60 3.63
N LEU A 35 17.27 -11.72 3.63
CA LEU A 35 16.47 -11.99 2.43
C LEU A 35 16.39 -10.77 1.52
N THR A 36 16.30 -9.58 2.12
CA THR A 36 16.32 -8.29 1.43
C THR A 36 17.45 -7.43 1.96
N ALA A 37 17.91 -6.46 1.19
CA ALA A 37 18.82 -5.44 1.68
C ALA A 37 18.11 -4.59 2.73
N SER A 38 18.74 -4.39 3.89
CA SER A 38 18.24 -3.47 4.90
C SER A 38 18.80 -2.07 4.66
N GLU A 39 17.96 -1.07 4.90
CA GLU A 39 18.39 0.31 4.94
C GLU A 39 19.13 0.62 6.26
N PRO A 40 20.05 1.59 6.28
CA PRO A 40 20.71 2.00 7.52
C PRO A 40 19.71 2.37 8.63
N TRP A 41 18.56 2.95 8.27
CA TRP A 41 17.49 3.38 9.16
C TRP A 41 16.56 2.25 9.63
N ASP A 42 16.59 1.08 9.01
CA ASP A 42 15.77 -0.08 9.41
C ASP A 42 16.05 -0.53 10.85
N ARG A 43 17.25 -0.28 11.37
CA ARG A 43 17.57 -0.59 12.76
C ARG A 43 16.69 0.21 13.71
N ASP A 44 16.59 1.52 13.50
CA ASP A 44 15.80 2.39 14.37
C ASP A 44 14.31 2.04 14.29
N LEU A 45 13.80 1.76 13.09
CA LEU A 45 12.45 1.27 12.89
C LEU A 45 12.18 -0.06 13.63
N ARG A 46 13.14 -0.99 13.60
CA ARG A 46 13.02 -2.29 14.27
C ARG A 46 13.14 -2.20 15.79
N GLU A 47 13.93 -1.27 16.29
CA GLU A 47 14.16 -1.08 17.72
C GLU A 47 13.06 -0.25 18.37
N THR A 48 12.43 0.65 17.62
CA THR A 48 11.29 1.44 18.11
C THR A 48 10.06 0.55 18.26
N LEU A 49 9.49 0.58 19.45
CA LEU A 49 8.34 -0.27 19.78
C LEU A 49 7.06 0.55 19.75
N PRO A 50 5.95 0.01 19.23
CA PRO A 50 4.65 0.67 19.33
C PRO A 50 4.29 0.92 20.79
N HIS A 51 3.68 2.07 21.08
CA HIS A 51 3.24 2.43 22.42
C HIS A 51 2.14 1.50 22.97
N ASN A 52 1.47 0.76 22.11
CA ASN A 52 0.34 -0.12 22.41
C ASN A 52 0.70 -1.62 22.40
N GLN A 53 1.96 -1.97 22.67
CA GLN A 53 2.43 -3.38 22.72
C GLN A 53 1.64 -4.28 23.68
N SER A 54 0.92 -3.73 24.64
CA SER A 54 0.02 -4.51 25.49
C SER A 54 -1.13 -5.16 24.73
N LEU A 55 -1.48 -4.67 23.53
CA LEU A 55 -2.55 -5.19 22.71
C LEU A 55 -2.09 -6.32 21.78
N TYR A 56 -0.88 -6.20 21.25
CA TYR A 56 -0.29 -7.16 20.31
C TYR A 56 1.25 -7.21 20.43
N PRO A 57 1.90 -8.32 20.09
CA PRO A 57 3.36 -8.41 20.06
C PRO A 57 3.92 -7.62 18.87
N ARG A 58 5.22 -7.30 18.93
CA ARG A 58 5.93 -6.59 17.84
C ARG A 58 5.78 -7.25 16.46
N ALA A 59 5.71 -8.57 16.40
CA ALA A 59 5.49 -9.34 15.18
C ALA A 59 4.27 -10.24 15.37
N PRO A 60 3.05 -9.72 15.20
CA PRO A 60 1.81 -10.46 15.43
C PRO A 60 1.70 -11.65 14.49
N ARG A 61 1.27 -12.79 15.02
CA ARG A 61 0.83 -13.94 14.24
C ARG A 61 -0.66 -13.82 13.91
N ALA A 62 -1.18 -14.75 13.14
CA ALA A 62 -2.60 -14.77 12.77
C ALA A 62 -3.53 -14.73 13.99
N GLU A 63 -3.20 -15.47 15.04
CA GLU A 63 -4.00 -15.53 16.27
C GLU A 63 -3.98 -14.19 17.04
N ASP A 64 -2.85 -13.48 17.01
CA ASP A 64 -2.75 -12.14 17.62
C ASP A 64 -3.60 -11.13 16.86
N TRP A 65 -3.55 -11.18 15.53
CA TRP A 65 -4.42 -10.38 14.66
C TRP A 65 -5.90 -10.64 14.95
N LEU A 66 -6.34 -11.90 14.96
CA LEU A 66 -7.73 -12.26 15.21
C LEU A 66 -8.21 -11.77 16.58
N ARG A 67 -7.36 -11.88 17.62
CA ARG A 67 -7.68 -11.36 18.95
C ARG A 67 -7.89 -9.84 18.93
N VAL A 68 -7.02 -9.08 18.28
CA VAL A 68 -7.15 -7.62 18.14
C VAL A 68 -8.40 -7.25 17.35
N MET A 69 -8.64 -7.95 16.23
CA MET A 69 -9.84 -7.74 15.42
C MET A 69 -11.13 -7.97 16.20
N ASP A 70 -11.18 -9.03 17.03
CA ASP A 70 -12.34 -9.32 17.87
C ASP A 70 -12.58 -8.26 18.95
N GLN A 71 -11.52 -7.68 19.50
CA GLN A 71 -11.60 -6.64 20.53
C GLN A 71 -12.08 -5.28 20.01
N HIS A 72 -11.92 -5.03 18.71
CA HIS A 72 -12.16 -3.72 18.10
C HIS A 72 -13.14 -3.74 16.92
N ASP A 73 -13.94 -4.82 16.78
CA ASP A 73 -14.97 -4.98 15.75
C ASP A 73 -14.43 -4.87 14.30
N ILE A 74 -13.16 -5.23 14.08
CA ILE A 74 -12.57 -5.30 12.74
C ILE A 74 -13.02 -6.58 12.06
N GLU A 75 -13.78 -6.45 10.98
CA GLU A 75 -14.32 -7.61 10.23
C GLU A 75 -13.23 -8.27 9.37
N LEU A 76 -12.47 -7.47 8.64
CA LEU A 76 -11.39 -7.92 7.74
C LEU A 76 -10.15 -7.07 7.94
N ALA A 77 -8.97 -7.69 7.84
CA ALA A 77 -7.69 -6.99 7.81
C ALA A 77 -6.92 -7.37 6.54
N PHE A 78 -6.55 -6.36 5.75
CA PHE A 78 -5.67 -6.51 4.60
C PHE A 78 -4.23 -6.30 5.05
N LEU A 79 -3.39 -7.34 4.89
CA LEU A 79 -2.09 -7.43 5.53
C LEU A 79 -0.96 -7.29 4.51
N TYR A 80 -0.28 -6.17 4.58
CA TYR A 80 0.83 -5.81 3.71
C TYR A 80 2.18 -6.34 4.23
N PRO A 81 3.17 -6.53 3.34
CA PRO A 81 4.53 -6.84 3.76
C PRO A 81 5.20 -5.63 4.41
N THR A 82 6.01 -5.86 5.43
CA THR A 82 6.90 -4.83 5.98
C THR A 82 8.26 -4.85 5.27
N SER A 83 9.06 -5.89 5.46
CA SER A 83 10.40 -5.96 4.88
C SER A 83 10.39 -6.42 3.42
N LEU A 84 9.52 -7.36 3.05
CA LEU A 84 9.46 -7.92 1.71
C LEU A 84 8.86 -6.96 0.67
N GLY A 85 8.20 -5.89 1.11
CA GLY A 85 7.84 -4.78 0.22
C GLY A 85 9.05 -4.21 -0.52
N ASN A 86 10.25 -4.26 0.08
CA ASN A 86 11.50 -3.79 -0.51
C ASN A 86 12.10 -4.74 -1.57
N VAL A 87 11.38 -5.76 -2.00
CA VAL A 87 11.81 -6.65 -3.10
C VAL A 87 12.15 -5.88 -4.38
N SER A 88 11.53 -4.74 -4.63
CA SER A 88 11.83 -3.84 -5.75
C SER A 88 13.28 -3.38 -5.82
N ARG A 89 14.01 -3.37 -4.70
CA ARG A 89 15.43 -2.97 -4.59
C ARG A 89 16.40 -4.10 -4.96
N ILE A 90 15.93 -5.34 -5.09
CA ILE A 90 16.74 -6.47 -5.50
C ILE A 90 17.03 -6.35 -7.00
N ARG A 91 18.32 -6.30 -7.36
CA ARG A 91 18.72 -6.14 -8.76
C ARG A 91 18.63 -7.44 -9.58
N GLU A 92 18.77 -8.59 -8.92
CA GLU A 92 18.71 -9.92 -9.53
C GLU A 92 17.23 -10.34 -9.71
N ALA A 93 16.71 -10.24 -10.92
CA ALA A 93 15.30 -10.48 -11.21
C ALA A 93 14.86 -11.92 -10.84
N ASP A 94 15.69 -12.93 -11.11
CA ASP A 94 15.36 -14.33 -10.76
C ASP A 94 15.21 -14.54 -9.26
N TYR A 95 16.06 -13.91 -8.46
CA TYR A 95 15.95 -13.95 -7.01
C TYR A 95 14.71 -13.19 -6.51
N ALA A 96 14.44 -12.01 -7.08
CA ALA A 96 13.24 -11.24 -6.73
C ALA A 96 11.96 -12.03 -6.99
N VAL A 97 11.86 -12.72 -8.13
CA VAL A 97 10.73 -13.61 -8.46
C VAL A 97 10.61 -14.74 -7.45
N ALA A 98 11.71 -15.46 -7.19
CA ALA A 98 11.69 -16.58 -6.24
C ALA A 98 11.29 -16.13 -4.82
N LEU A 99 11.69 -14.93 -4.43
CA LEU A 99 11.36 -14.36 -3.14
C LEU A 99 9.88 -13.94 -3.05
N CYS A 100 9.31 -13.36 -4.12
CA CYS A 100 7.89 -13.05 -4.21
C CYS A 100 7.03 -14.32 -4.11
N GLU A 101 7.38 -15.38 -4.87
CA GLU A 101 6.67 -16.66 -4.76
C GLU A 101 6.73 -17.22 -3.34
N ALA A 102 7.92 -17.22 -2.72
CA ALA A 102 8.12 -17.72 -1.37
C ALA A 102 7.33 -16.92 -0.32
N TYR A 103 7.32 -15.58 -0.42
CA TYR A 103 6.52 -14.73 0.45
C TYR A 103 5.03 -15.03 0.31
N ASN A 104 4.51 -15.07 -0.91
CA ASN A 104 3.09 -15.29 -1.15
C ASN A 104 2.64 -16.65 -0.61
N ASP A 105 3.44 -17.71 -0.76
CA ASP A 105 3.15 -19.02 -0.17
C ASP A 105 3.24 -19.01 1.37
N TYR A 106 4.25 -18.33 1.93
CA TYR A 106 4.44 -18.19 3.37
C TYR A 106 3.24 -17.49 4.04
N VAL A 107 2.82 -16.33 3.52
CA VAL A 107 1.71 -15.59 4.14
C VAL A 107 0.35 -16.27 3.88
N TYR A 108 0.21 -17.01 2.81
CA TYR A 108 -0.94 -17.86 2.58
C TYR A 108 -1.08 -18.92 3.68
N ASP A 109 -0.01 -19.66 3.95
CA ASP A 109 -0.03 -20.73 4.95
C ASP A 109 -0.19 -20.21 6.38
N HIS A 110 0.46 -19.08 6.71
CA HIS A 110 0.50 -18.56 8.08
C HIS A 110 -0.64 -17.60 8.44
N TYR A 111 -1.34 -17.04 7.45
CA TYR A 111 -2.42 -16.07 7.68
C TYR A 111 -3.69 -16.42 6.93
N ALA A 112 -3.69 -16.48 5.59
CA ALA A 112 -4.91 -16.67 4.80
C ALA A 112 -5.62 -18.00 5.11
N ARG A 113 -4.87 -19.08 5.31
CA ARG A 113 -5.44 -20.39 5.68
C ARG A 113 -5.91 -20.48 7.12
N VAL A 114 -5.44 -19.60 7.99
CA VAL A 114 -5.85 -19.58 9.40
C VAL A 114 -7.25 -18.98 9.55
N SER A 115 -7.55 -17.94 8.80
CA SER A 115 -8.87 -17.31 8.82
C SER A 115 -9.16 -16.52 7.55
N ASP A 116 -10.39 -16.63 7.05
CA ASP A 116 -10.88 -15.81 5.93
C ASP A 116 -10.98 -14.32 6.26
N ARG A 117 -10.80 -13.94 7.52
CA ARG A 117 -10.76 -12.53 7.95
C ARG A 117 -9.40 -11.88 7.71
N LEU A 118 -8.34 -12.67 7.56
CA LEU A 118 -6.98 -12.20 7.27
C LEU A 118 -6.72 -12.27 5.77
N LYS A 119 -6.46 -11.13 5.16
CA LYS A 119 -6.32 -10.96 3.71
C LYS A 119 -4.90 -10.50 3.34
N PRO A 120 -3.91 -11.40 3.26
CA PRO A 120 -2.58 -11.01 2.82
C PRO A 120 -2.59 -10.38 1.43
N ILE A 121 -1.68 -9.43 1.22
CA ILE A 121 -1.45 -8.74 -0.05
C ILE A 121 -0.28 -9.40 -0.77
N ALA A 122 -0.43 -9.67 -2.06
CA ALA A 122 0.62 -10.27 -2.86
C ALA A 122 1.80 -9.33 -3.05
N VAL A 123 3.02 -9.86 -2.98
CA VAL A 123 4.22 -9.19 -3.45
C VAL A 123 4.54 -9.68 -4.86
N ILE A 124 4.86 -8.76 -5.76
CA ILE A 124 5.19 -9.06 -7.15
C ILE A 124 6.53 -8.42 -7.53
N PRO A 125 7.34 -9.04 -8.41
CA PRO A 125 8.67 -8.57 -8.77
C PRO A 125 8.63 -7.52 -9.90
N PRO A 126 8.69 -6.21 -9.61
CA PRO A 126 8.61 -5.17 -10.66
C PRO A 126 9.85 -5.15 -11.59
N GLN A 127 10.91 -5.87 -11.24
CA GLN A 127 12.11 -6.04 -12.08
C GLN A 127 11.83 -6.77 -13.39
N ASP A 128 10.82 -7.65 -13.39
CA ASP A 128 10.38 -8.44 -14.54
C ASP A 128 8.84 -8.40 -14.61
N PRO A 129 8.27 -7.40 -15.28
CA PRO A 129 6.81 -7.19 -15.32
C PRO A 129 6.01 -8.34 -15.92
N GLU A 130 6.58 -9.10 -16.85
CA GLU A 130 5.91 -10.28 -17.41
C GLU A 130 5.80 -11.40 -16.35
N ARG A 131 6.89 -11.68 -15.64
CA ARG A 131 6.86 -12.66 -14.54
C ARG A 131 6.05 -12.16 -13.35
N ALA A 132 6.05 -10.86 -13.10
CA ALA A 132 5.16 -10.25 -12.11
C ALA A 132 3.68 -10.48 -12.43
N ALA A 133 3.28 -10.36 -13.71
CA ALA A 133 1.93 -10.66 -14.14
C ALA A 133 1.57 -12.15 -14.00
N VAL A 134 2.53 -13.06 -14.21
CA VAL A 134 2.35 -14.50 -13.96
C VAL A 134 2.14 -14.79 -12.48
N GLU A 135 2.99 -14.22 -11.61
CA GLU A 135 2.86 -14.40 -10.16
C GLU A 135 1.58 -13.76 -9.62
N LEU A 136 1.20 -12.57 -10.10
CA LEU A 136 -0.08 -11.96 -9.77
C LEU A 136 -1.26 -12.88 -10.11
N ARG A 137 -1.24 -13.49 -11.29
CA ARG A 137 -2.27 -14.47 -11.65
C ARG A 137 -2.31 -15.64 -10.69
N ARG A 138 -1.16 -16.21 -10.34
CA ARG A 138 -1.06 -17.31 -9.37
C ARG A 138 -1.62 -16.90 -8.01
N ALA A 139 -1.20 -15.76 -7.49
CA ALA A 139 -1.64 -15.24 -6.20
C ALA A 139 -3.16 -15.05 -6.14
N VAL A 140 -3.76 -14.51 -7.20
CA VAL A 140 -5.22 -14.30 -7.25
C VAL A 140 -5.98 -15.61 -7.44
N THR A 141 -5.56 -16.46 -8.41
CA THR A 141 -6.37 -17.64 -8.80
C THR A 141 -6.15 -18.86 -7.92
N GLN A 142 -4.98 -19.00 -7.30
CA GLN A 142 -4.64 -20.17 -6.48
C GLN A 142 -4.63 -19.87 -4.98
N LEU A 143 -4.24 -18.63 -4.58
CA LEU A 143 -4.14 -18.24 -3.19
C LEU A 143 -5.29 -17.29 -2.75
N GLY A 144 -6.11 -16.81 -3.69
CA GLY A 144 -7.30 -16.00 -3.38
C GLY A 144 -7.03 -14.55 -3.02
N TYR A 145 -5.85 -14.01 -3.36
CA TYR A 145 -5.49 -12.63 -3.05
C TYR A 145 -6.31 -11.61 -3.83
N ARG A 146 -6.54 -10.43 -3.24
CA ARG A 146 -7.40 -9.38 -3.79
C ARG A 146 -6.61 -8.15 -4.26
N ALA A 147 -5.37 -8.03 -3.83
CA ALA A 147 -4.48 -6.95 -4.26
C ALA A 147 -3.03 -7.42 -4.28
N ALA A 148 -2.21 -6.67 -5.01
CA ALA A 148 -0.76 -6.76 -4.97
C ALA A 148 -0.14 -5.40 -4.65
N VAL A 149 1.02 -5.40 -4.02
CA VAL A 149 1.74 -4.19 -3.64
C VAL A 149 3.02 -4.02 -4.45
N VAL A 150 3.30 -2.75 -4.80
CA VAL A 150 4.59 -2.28 -5.31
C VAL A 150 5.05 -1.10 -4.46
N ARG A 151 6.29 -1.12 -4.00
CA ARG A 151 6.88 0.00 -3.26
C ARG A 151 7.35 1.11 -4.21
N THR A 152 7.45 2.33 -3.68
CA THR A 152 7.84 3.52 -4.45
C THR A 152 9.30 3.56 -4.84
N THR A 153 10.17 2.83 -4.13
CA THR A 153 11.64 2.86 -4.27
C THR A 153 12.20 1.63 -5.00
N GLY A 154 13.45 1.70 -5.45
CA GLY A 154 14.16 0.60 -6.11
C GLY A 154 13.69 0.31 -7.54
N LEU A 155 12.75 1.06 -8.07
CA LEU A 155 12.21 0.91 -9.42
C LEU A 155 13.20 1.45 -10.46
N ARG A 156 13.38 0.73 -11.56
CA ARG A 156 14.23 1.19 -12.68
C ARG A 156 13.60 2.32 -13.48
N LEU A 157 12.27 2.34 -13.55
CA LEU A 157 11.46 3.33 -14.24
C LEU A 157 10.26 3.66 -13.36
N PRO A 158 9.69 4.88 -13.45
CA PRO A 158 8.48 5.21 -12.72
C PRO A 158 7.30 4.36 -13.17
N LEU A 159 6.35 4.10 -12.24
CA LEU A 159 5.24 3.15 -12.42
C LEU A 159 4.27 3.51 -13.57
N GLY A 160 4.21 4.75 -14.03
CA GLY A 160 3.45 5.12 -15.24
C GLY A 160 4.05 4.60 -16.55
N HIS A 161 5.32 4.17 -16.55
CA HIS A 161 5.98 3.71 -17.76
C HIS A 161 5.34 2.41 -18.31
N ARG A 162 5.23 2.31 -19.64
CA ARG A 162 4.57 1.20 -20.33
C ARG A 162 5.18 -0.19 -20.07
N THR A 163 6.40 -0.25 -19.59
CA THR A 163 7.04 -1.49 -19.15
C THR A 163 6.19 -2.23 -18.10
N TYR A 164 5.41 -1.52 -17.29
CA TYR A 164 4.55 -2.12 -16.26
C TYR A 164 3.15 -2.48 -16.76
N ASP A 165 2.80 -2.20 -18.02
CA ASP A 165 1.50 -2.55 -18.60
C ASP A 165 1.09 -4.03 -18.45
N PRO A 166 2.00 -5.03 -18.52
CA PRO A 166 1.66 -6.41 -18.24
C PRO A 166 1.05 -6.64 -16.86
N ILE A 167 1.58 -5.96 -15.84
CA ILE A 167 1.06 -6.02 -14.46
C ILE A 167 -0.35 -5.42 -14.40
N TYR A 168 -0.54 -4.22 -14.94
CA TYR A 168 -1.82 -3.50 -14.90
C TYR A 168 -2.92 -4.22 -15.66
N ARG A 169 -2.60 -4.73 -16.86
CA ARG A 169 -3.53 -5.53 -17.66
C ARG A 169 -3.95 -6.81 -16.93
N GLN A 170 -2.99 -7.48 -16.29
CA GLN A 170 -3.28 -8.69 -15.53
C GLN A 170 -4.13 -8.40 -14.30
N ALA A 171 -3.84 -7.33 -13.57
CA ALA A 171 -4.61 -6.89 -12.40
C ALA A 171 -6.05 -6.53 -12.80
N GLU A 172 -6.23 -5.73 -13.86
CA GLU A 172 -7.55 -5.38 -14.39
C GLU A 172 -8.36 -6.60 -14.78
N ASN A 173 -7.74 -7.54 -15.54
CA ASN A 173 -8.40 -8.77 -16.00
C ASN A 173 -8.83 -9.70 -14.84
N LEU A 174 -8.09 -9.69 -13.75
CA LEU A 174 -8.35 -10.48 -12.55
C LEU A 174 -9.24 -9.78 -11.53
N ASN A 175 -9.66 -8.54 -11.82
CA ASN A 175 -10.35 -7.71 -10.84
C ASN A 175 -9.56 -7.59 -9.51
N CYS A 176 -8.25 -7.41 -9.60
CA CYS A 176 -7.30 -7.31 -8.49
C CYS A 176 -6.78 -5.88 -8.39
N ALA A 177 -6.68 -5.32 -7.19
CA ALA A 177 -6.15 -3.98 -7.00
C ALA A 177 -4.62 -3.97 -7.05
N ILE A 178 -4.03 -2.82 -7.42
CA ILE A 178 -2.59 -2.55 -7.26
C ILE A 178 -2.42 -1.42 -6.25
N ALA A 179 -1.72 -1.72 -5.17
CA ALA A 179 -1.33 -0.74 -4.16
C ALA A 179 0.10 -0.24 -4.41
N VAL A 180 0.25 1.07 -4.41
CA VAL A 180 1.54 1.76 -4.40
C VAL A 180 1.75 2.26 -2.97
N HIS A 181 2.74 1.70 -2.30
CA HIS A 181 2.92 1.91 -0.87
C HIS A 181 4.20 2.69 -0.59
N GLY A 182 4.13 3.64 0.35
CA GLY A 182 5.28 4.39 0.84
C GLY A 182 6.38 3.47 1.38
N THR A 183 7.59 3.97 1.47
CA THR A 183 8.70 3.24 2.07
C THR A 183 9.85 4.17 2.42
N ASN A 184 10.62 3.81 3.42
CA ASN A 184 11.90 4.42 3.68
C ASN A 184 12.84 4.27 2.49
N GLY A 185 13.45 5.37 2.05
CA GLY A 185 14.39 5.34 0.96
C GLY A 185 15.40 6.48 1.05
N MET A 186 16.66 6.15 1.18
CA MET A 186 17.73 7.16 1.09
C MET A 186 18.00 7.59 -0.35
N GLU A 187 17.46 6.88 -1.32
CA GLU A 187 17.62 7.15 -2.75
C GLU A 187 16.62 8.21 -3.24
N GLU A 188 15.58 8.49 -2.45
CA GLU A 188 14.57 9.49 -2.80
C GLU A 188 15.09 10.90 -2.50
N LEU A 189 14.80 11.82 -3.38
CA LEU A 189 15.12 13.24 -3.42
C LEU A 189 15.69 13.84 -2.12
N ALA A 190 17.01 13.88 -2.00
CA ALA A 190 17.77 14.49 -0.90
C ALA A 190 17.64 13.79 0.48
N SER A 191 16.79 12.78 0.67
CA SER A 191 16.65 12.10 1.97
C SER A 191 17.95 11.45 2.45
N GLY A 192 18.83 11.07 1.53
CA GLY A 192 20.17 10.54 1.83
C GLY A 192 21.13 11.55 2.46
N THR A 193 20.74 12.82 2.56
CA THR A 193 21.55 13.89 3.22
C THR A 193 21.10 14.21 4.63
N PHE A 194 20.00 13.62 5.08
CA PHE A 194 19.47 13.82 6.43
C PHE A 194 20.24 13.01 7.46
N GLU A 195 20.30 13.52 8.69
CA GLU A 195 21.04 12.92 9.79
C GLU A 195 20.16 12.08 10.73
N THR A 196 18.84 12.34 10.76
CA THR A 196 17.93 11.68 11.69
C THR A 196 16.90 10.82 10.98
N PHE A 197 16.48 9.74 11.63
CA PHE A 197 15.44 8.85 11.12
C PHE A 197 14.12 9.59 10.85
N ILE A 198 13.72 10.52 11.74
CA ILE A 198 12.47 11.27 11.58
C ILE A 198 12.47 12.13 10.33
N GLU A 199 13.60 12.75 9.97
CA GLU A 199 13.71 13.55 8.73
C GLU A 199 13.58 12.64 7.50
N VAL A 200 14.27 11.49 7.51
CA VAL A 200 14.21 10.53 6.40
C VAL A 200 12.81 9.97 6.24
N HIS A 201 12.19 9.54 7.32
CA HIS A 201 10.84 8.95 7.30
C HIS A 201 9.81 9.94 6.80
N MET A 202 9.75 11.14 7.42
CA MET A 202 8.81 12.19 7.09
C MET A 202 8.88 12.63 5.62
N VAL A 203 10.05 12.59 4.97
CA VAL A 203 10.23 13.04 3.57
C VAL A 203 10.13 11.91 2.57
N SER A 204 10.73 10.74 2.84
CA SER A 204 10.86 9.70 1.83
C SER A 204 9.51 9.06 1.45
N PHE A 205 8.63 8.85 2.40
CA PHE A 205 7.31 8.26 2.15
C PHE A 205 6.47 9.12 1.20
N PRO A 206 6.15 10.39 1.52
CA PRO A 206 5.31 11.21 0.65
C PRO A 206 5.99 11.51 -0.69
N VAL A 207 7.30 11.78 -0.73
CA VAL A 207 8.00 12.06 -1.98
C VAL A 207 7.95 10.87 -2.92
N GLY A 208 8.16 9.67 -2.42
CA GLY A 208 8.03 8.45 -3.22
C GLY A 208 6.64 8.31 -3.84
N ILE A 209 5.58 8.52 -3.07
CA ILE A 209 4.20 8.50 -3.56
C ILE A 209 3.96 9.64 -4.57
N PHE A 210 4.38 10.87 -4.30
CA PHE A 210 4.18 12.00 -5.22
C PHE A 210 4.80 11.74 -6.60
N VAL A 211 6.01 11.15 -6.63
CA VAL A 211 6.66 10.76 -7.88
C VAL A 211 5.85 9.74 -8.65
N GLN A 212 5.46 8.64 -7.99
CA GLN A 212 4.75 7.56 -8.66
C GLN A 212 3.32 7.96 -9.06
N PHE A 213 2.58 8.62 -8.17
CA PHE A 213 1.24 9.12 -8.43
C PHE A 213 1.23 10.08 -9.64
N SER A 214 2.08 11.12 -9.62
CA SER A 214 2.16 12.08 -10.72
C SER A 214 2.50 11.40 -12.04
N ASN A 215 3.47 10.49 -12.03
CA ASN A 215 3.86 9.78 -13.23
C ASN A 215 2.75 8.88 -13.75
N MET A 216 2.08 8.10 -12.90
CA MET A 216 0.98 7.20 -13.32
C MET A 216 -0.19 7.98 -13.92
N ILE A 217 -0.56 9.12 -13.32
CA ILE A 217 -1.65 9.96 -13.84
C ILE A 217 -1.24 10.59 -15.18
N PHE A 218 -0.10 11.28 -15.26
CA PHE A 218 0.33 11.94 -16.48
C PHE A 218 0.63 10.97 -17.64
N GLN A 219 1.08 9.76 -17.35
CA GLN A 219 1.28 8.71 -18.34
C GLN A 219 -0.02 7.97 -18.72
N GLY A 220 -1.15 8.37 -18.15
CA GLY A 220 -2.47 7.84 -18.48
C GLY A 220 -2.64 6.37 -18.09
N VAL A 221 -2.14 5.93 -16.92
CA VAL A 221 -2.40 4.57 -16.44
C VAL A 221 -3.90 4.33 -16.27
N PRO A 222 -4.68 5.24 -15.64
CA PRO A 222 -6.11 5.06 -15.50
C PRO A 222 -6.86 5.05 -16.83
N GLU A 223 -6.39 5.80 -17.83
CA GLU A 223 -6.98 5.82 -19.17
C GLU A 223 -6.69 4.55 -19.96
N ARG A 224 -5.49 3.97 -19.77
CA ARG A 224 -5.10 2.68 -20.40
C ARG A 224 -5.78 1.47 -19.76
N PHE A 225 -6.09 1.58 -18.48
CA PHE A 225 -6.67 0.51 -17.66
C PHE A 225 -7.83 1.06 -16.80
N PRO A 226 -8.99 1.37 -17.42
CA PRO A 226 -10.05 2.13 -16.75
C PRO A 226 -10.80 1.35 -15.65
N LYS A 227 -10.62 0.04 -15.56
CA LYS A 227 -11.19 -0.79 -14.49
C LYS A 227 -10.17 -1.16 -13.42
N LEU A 228 -8.90 -0.79 -13.60
CA LEU A 228 -7.86 -1.03 -12.63
C LEU A 228 -8.10 -0.18 -11.38
N ARG A 229 -8.20 -0.84 -10.23
CA ARG A 229 -8.22 -0.16 -8.94
C ARG A 229 -6.81 0.08 -8.46
N LEU A 230 -6.53 1.34 -8.14
CA LEU A 230 -5.24 1.78 -7.61
C LEU A 230 -5.41 2.28 -6.18
N ALA A 231 -4.44 2.00 -5.31
CA ALA A 231 -4.37 2.60 -4.00
C ALA A 231 -2.98 3.23 -3.78
N PHE A 232 -2.93 4.37 -3.11
CA PHE A 232 -1.70 5.05 -2.67
C PHE A 232 -1.76 5.16 -1.16
N LEU A 233 -0.81 4.52 -0.46
CA LEU A 233 -0.93 4.21 0.95
C LEU A 233 0.20 4.80 1.80
N GLU A 234 -0.09 5.01 3.09
CA GLU A 234 0.86 5.31 4.18
C GLU A 234 1.48 6.72 4.14
N ILE A 235 0.77 7.71 3.59
CA ILE A 235 1.21 9.11 3.65
C ILE A 235 0.07 10.10 3.97
N GLY A 236 -1.06 9.61 4.45
CA GLY A 236 -2.25 10.44 4.60
C GLY A 236 -2.83 10.90 3.25
N CYS A 237 -3.79 11.81 3.30
CA CYS A 237 -4.51 12.25 2.09
C CYS A 237 -4.68 13.78 1.95
N THR A 238 -4.35 14.56 2.97
CA THR A 238 -4.58 16.02 2.92
C THR A 238 -3.62 16.79 2.03
N TRP A 239 -2.62 16.12 1.46
CA TRP A 239 -1.75 16.66 0.41
C TRP A 239 -2.44 16.76 -0.96
N LEU A 240 -3.51 15.97 -1.19
CA LEU A 240 -4.17 15.83 -2.49
C LEU A 240 -4.70 17.14 -3.08
N PRO A 241 -5.41 18.02 -2.34
CA PRO A 241 -5.91 19.26 -2.91
C PRO A 241 -4.78 20.12 -3.51
N TYR A 242 -3.70 20.34 -2.78
CA TYR A 242 -2.55 21.11 -3.26
C TYR A 242 -1.88 20.47 -4.49
N TRP A 243 -1.67 19.15 -4.42
CA TRP A 243 -0.94 18.45 -5.46
C TRP A 243 -1.75 18.36 -6.77
N LEU A 244 -3.05 18.12 -6.67
CA LEU A 244 -3.95 18.07 -7.82
C LEU A 244 -4.14 19.44 -8.46
N ASP A 245 -4.27 20.53 -7.70
CA ASP A 245 -4.30 21.89 -8.24
C ASP A 245 -3.02 22.18 -9.04
N ARG A 246 -1.86 21.78 -8.51
CA ARG A 246 -0.59 21.94 -9.20
C ARG A 246 -0.52 21.09 -10.48
N MET A 247 -0.99 19.87 -10.45
CA MET A 247 -1.04 18.99 -11.61
C MET A 247 -2.00 19.52 -12.69
N ASP A 248 -3.15 20.02 -12.30
CA ASP A 248 -4.14 20.63 -13.20
C ASP A 248 -3.56 21.85 -13.92
N GLU A 249 -2.91 22.76 -13.19
CA GLU A 249 -2.23 23.94 -13.77
C GLU A 249 -1.21 23.56 -14.84
N HIS A 250 -0.39 22.56 -14.58
CA HIS A 250 0.61 22.10 -15.55
C HIS A 250 -0.02 21.40 -16.75
N TRP A 251 -1.05 20.59 -16.50
CA TRP A 251 -1.78 19.92 -17.57
C TRP A 251 -2.50 20.91 -18.51
N GLU A 252 -3.12 21.97 -17.98
CA GLU A 252 -3.75 23.02 -18.78
C GLU A 252 -2.77 23.69 -19.74
N LYS A 253 -1.51 23.86 -19.33
CA LYS A 253 -0.46 24.50 -20.13
C LYS A 253 0.16 23.58 -21.18
N ARG A 254 0.39 22.31 -20.83
CA ARG A 254 1.20 21.39 -21.66
C ARG A 254 0.59 20.00 -21.87
N GLY A 255 -0.46 19.63 -21.16
CA GLY A 255 -1.02 18.28 -21.14
C GLY A 255 -1.39 17.76 -22.54
N LYS A 256 -1.99 18.61 -23.39
CA LYS A 256 -2.35 18.23 -24.76
C LYS A 256 -1.15 17.82 -25.63
N ILE A 257 0.04 18.29 -25.31
CA ILE A 257 1.27 18.03 -26.07
C ILE A 257 2.04 16.87 -25.45
N GLU A 258 2.18 16.87 -24.10
CA GLU A 258 3.09 15.96 -23.40
C GLU A 258 2.39 14.73 -22.80
N THR A 259 1.08 14.83 -22.51
CA THR A 259 0.30 13.75 -21.91
C THR A 259 -0.96 13.43 -22.72
N PRO A 260 -0.84 13.03 -23.99
CA PRO A 260 -1.97 12.94 -24.93
C PRO A 260 -3.03 11.90 -24.55
N LEU A 261 -2.72 10.96 -23.66
CA LEU A 261 -3.67 9.96 -23.15
C LEU A 261 -4.59 10.55 -22.05
N LEU A 262 -4.11 11.53 -21.31
CA LEU A 262 -4.88 12.17 -20.25
C LEU A 262 -5.76 13.26 -20.88
N THR A 263 -7.03 12.94 -21.17
CA THR A 263 -7.96 13.81 -21.91
C THR A 263 -8.73 14.81 -21.03
N GLN A 264 -8.57 14.71 -19.73
CA GLN A 264 -9.21 15.56 -18.72
C GLN A 264 -8.19 16.01 -17.67
N ARG A 265 -8.56 16.98 -16.82
CA ARG A 265 -7.68 17.41 -15.73
C ARG A 265 -7.32 16.23 -14.83
N PRO A 266 -6.09 16.18 -14.29
CA PRO A 266 -5.70 15.21 -13.28
C PRO A 266 -6.72 15.05 -12.14
N SER A 267 -7.21 16.15 -11.56
CA SER A 267 -8.22 16.12 -10.50
C SER A 267 -9.53 15.47 -10.93
N ASP A 268 -9.99 15.72 -12.17
CA ASP A 268 -11.21 15.11 -12.73
C ASP A 268 -11.00 13.61 -13.02
N SER A 269 -9.79 13.22 -13.45
CA SER A 269 -9.43 11.82 -13.63
C SER A 269 -9.49 11.07 -12.30
N VAL A 270 -8.89 11.64 -11.26
CA VAL A 270 -8.90 11.02 -9.92
C VAL A 270 -10.32 10.86 -9.36
N ARG A 271 -11.19 11.88 -9.51
CA ARG A 271 -12.59 11.80 -9.06
C ARG A 271 -13.43 10.73 -9.76
N LYS A 272 -13.09 10.38 -11.00
CA LYS A 272 -13.87 9.44 -11.82
C LYS A 272 -13.34 8.02 -11.82
N GLN A 273 -12.07 7.86 -11.59
CA GLN A 273 -11.39 6.57 -11.64
C GLN A 273 -11.36 5.88 -10.27
N PRO A 274 -11.26 4.58 -10.20
CA PRO A 274 -11.20 3.83 -8.94
C PRO A 274 -9.79 3.94 -8.31
N ILE A 275 -9.47 5.14 -7.85
CA ILE A 275 -8.20 5.49 -7.20
C ILE A 275 -8.47 5.81 -5.73
N TYR A 276 -7.72 5.17 -4.83
CA TYR A 276 -7.93 5.26 -3.40
C TYR A 276 -6.67 5.72 -2.67
N PHE A 277 -6.86 6.28 -1.48
CA PHE A 277 -5.78 6.82 -0.65
C PHE A 277 -6.04 6.45 0.82
N SER A 278 -5.01 6.01 1.54
CA SER A 278 -5.13 5.89 2.99
C SER A 278 -5.13 7.28 3.62
N LEU A 279 -5.92 7.42 4.68
CA LEU A 279 -5.91 8.61 5.53
C LEU A 279 -5.08 8.34 6.78
N GLU A 280 -4.52 9.41 7.36
CA GLU A 280 -4.10 9.42 8.75
C GLU A 280 -5.21 10.04 9.61
N SER A 281 -5.57 9.36 10.70
CA SER A 281 -6.77 9.72 11.48
C SER A 281 -6.68 11.09 12.14
N GLU A 282 -5.46 11.54 12.45
CA GLU A 282 -5.13 12.83 13.08
C GLU A 282 -5.04 13.99 12.09
N GLU A 283 -5.08 13.74 10.77
CA GLU A 283 -5.02 14.82 9.77
C GLU A 283 -6.11 15.88 10.02
N THR A 284 -5.70 17.13 10.10
CA THR A 284 -6.60 18.24 10.46
C THR A 284 -7.49 18.70 9.31
N LEU A 285 -7.09 18.43 8.06
CA LEU A 285 -7.79 18.91 6.85
C LEU A 285 -8.61 17.82 6.14
N LEU A 286 -8.99 16.73 6.84
CA LEU A 286 -9.74 15.63 6.22
C LEU A 286 -11.07 16.11 5.61
N ALA A 287 -11.87 16.87 6.37
CA ALA A 287 -13.16 17.34 5.90
C ALA A 287 -13.05 18.26 4.66
N GLU A 288 -12.01 19.08 4.59
CA GLU A 288 -11.70 19.93 3.44
C GLU A 288 -11.29 19.09 2.22
N THR A 289 -10.47 18.08 2.43
CA THR A 289 -10.04 17.16 1.37
C THR A 289 -11.21 16.37 0.80
N PHE A 290 -12.10 15.87 1.65
CA PHE A 290 -13.31 15.16 1.20
C PHE A 290 -14.29 16.09 0.49
N ARG A 291 -14.38 17.35 0.89
CA ARG A 291 -15.17 18.37 0.18
C ARG A 291 -14.61 18.68 -1.20
N TYR A 292 -13.28 18.60 -1.37
CA TYR A 292 -12.60 18.82 -2.64
C TYR A 292 -12.75 17.63 -3.61
N LEU A 293 -12.59 16.39 -3.14
CA LEU A 293 -12.53 15.17 -3.98
C LEU A 293 -13.79 14.29 -3.92
N GLY A 294 -14.67 14.46 -2.93
CA GLY A 294 -15.64 13.44 -2.51
C GLY A 294 -15.02 12.52 -1.45
N ASP A 295 -15.85 11.72 -0.79
CA ASP A 295 -15.43 10.82 0.30
C ASP A 295 -15.35 9.33 -0.10
N ASP A 296 -15.52 9.04 -1.40
CA ASP A 296 -15.53 7.66 -1.94
C ASP A 296 -14.12 7.10 -2.21
N HIS A 297 -13.07 7.88 -1.97
CA HIS A 297 -11.70 7.57 -2.35
C HIS A 297 -10.77 7.26 -1.17
N PHE A 298 -11.26 7.31 0.07
CA PHE A 298 -10.39 7.29 1.25
C PHE A 298 -10.60 6.05 2.10
N LEU A 299 -9.50 5.55 2.66
CA LEU A 299 -9.42 4.28 3.36
C LEU A 299 -8.89 4.49 4.78
N TYR A 300 -9.53 3.87 5.75
CA TYR A 300 -8.98 3.74 7.07
C TYR A 300 -7.93 2.60 7.11
N ALA A 301 -6.86 2.83 7.85
CA ALA A 301 -5.77 1.90 8.08
C ALA A 301 -5.39 1.86 9.56
N THR A 302 -5.00 0.70 10.06
CA THR A 302 -4.48 0.58 11.42
C THR A 302 -2.98 0.79 11.47
N ASP A 303 -2.28 0.41 10.41
CA ASP A 303 -0.82 0.34 10.34
C ASP A 303 -0.18 -0.55 11.44
N ILE A 304 -0.96 -1.47 12.05
CA ILE A 304 -0.41 -2.43 13.01
C ILE A 304 0.59 -3.34 12.30
N PRO A 305 1.77 -3.60 12.85
CA PRO A 305 2.31 -3.22 14.15
C PRO A 305 3.46 -2.20 14.07
N HIS A 306 3.41 -1.27 13.15
CA HIS A 306 4.47 -0.30 12.98
C HIS A 306 4.63 0.59 14.22
N TRP A 307 5.79 1.23 14.34
CA TRP A 307 6.20 1.99 15.52
C TRP A 307 5.36 3.25 15.76
N ASP A 308 4.84 3.84 14.68
CA ASP A 308 4.07 5.09 14.65
C ASP A 308 2.55 4.89 14.64
N THR A 309 2.07 3.64 14.61
CA THR A 309 0.62 3.39 14.71
C THR A 309 0.04 3.86 16.04
N GLU A 310 -1.03 4.62 15.99
CA GLU A 310 -1.80 5.05 17.17
C GLU A 310 -3.01 4.15 17.48
N PHE A 311 -3.06 2.97 16.90
CA PHE A 311 -4.16 2.04 17.17
C PHE A 311 -4.20 1.65 18.67
N PRO A 312 -5.38 1.65 19.34
CA PRO A 312 -6.73 1.78 18.78
C PRO A 312 -7.27 3.22 18.77
N ASP A 313 -6.48 4.20 19.15
CA ASP A 313 -6.94 5.58 19.24
C ASP A 313 -7.21 6.18 17.86
N ASN A 314 -6.44 5.81 16.82
CA ASN A 314 -6.69 6.23 15.46
C ASN A 314 -8.10 5.79 14.96
N LEU A 315 -8.55 4.58 15.29
CA LEU A 315 -9.92 4.12 14.99
C LEU A 315 -10.96 4.98 15.71
N ARG A 316 -10.75 5.22 17.01
CA ARG A 316 -11.63 6.06 17.82
C ARG A 316 -11.69 7.49 17.29
N MET A 317 -10.56 8.05 16.83
CA MET A 317 -10.51 9.38 16.23
C MET A 317 -11.46 9.48 15.04
N VAL A 318 -11.40 8.57 14.06
CA VAL A 318 -12.33 8.56 12.92
C VAL A 318 -13.78 8.43 13.38
N GLN A 319 -14.07 7.48 14.27
CA GLN A 319 -15.44 7.22 14.77
C GLN A 319 -16.07 8.43 15.48
N THR A 320 -15.26 9.24 16.17
CA THR A 320 -15.73 10.34 17.02
C THR A 320 -15.60 11.73 16.39
N ARG A 321 -15.02 11.84 15.18
CA ARG A 321 -14.89 13.13 14.47
C ARG A 321 -16.26 13.79 14.30
N LYS A 322 -16.32 15.09 14.65
CA LYS A 322 -17.56 15.88 14.58
C LYS A 322 -17.72 16.60 13.26
N ASP A 323 -16.65 16.73 12.50
CA ASP A 323 -16.59 17.38 11.20
C ASP A 323 -16.94 16.44 10.04
N LEU A 324 -17.18 15.13 10.32
CA LEU A 324 -17.60 14.13 9.36
C LEU A 324 -18.99 13.57 9.68
N SER A 325 -19.78 13.35 8.65
CA SER A 325 -21.08 12.68 8.78
C SER A 325 -20.90 11.18 9.10
N ASP A 326 -21.94 10.54 9.66
CA ASP A 326 -21.91 9.11 9.91
C ASP A 326 -21.82 8.30 8.61
N GLU A 327 -22.39 8.81 7.51
CA GLU A 327 -22.26 8.22 6.18
C GLU A 327 -20.80 8.23 5.69
N THR A 328 -20.14 9.38 5.79
CA THR A 328 -18.72 9.53 5.45
C THR A 328 -17.86 8.56 6.30
N LYS A 329 -18.10 8.51 7.62
CA LYS A 329 -17.36 7.58 8.49
C LYS A 329 -17.55 6.11 8.07
N ASN A 330 -18.76 5.71 7.69
CA ASN A 330 -19.01 4.36 7.22
C ASN A 330 -18.26 4.06 5.91
N LYS A 331 -18.23 5.01 4.97
CA LYS A 331 -17.42 4.88 3.75
C LYS A 331 -15.94 4.68 4.07
N LEU A 332 -15.36 5.51 4.94
CA LEU A 332 -13.95 5.45 5.33
C LEU A 332 -13.61 4.11 6.01
N LEU A 333 -14.45 3.68 6.94
CA LEU A 333 -14.20 2.50 7.77
C LEU A 333 -14.59 1.18 7.11
N TYR A 334 -15.38 1.20 6.02
CA TYR A 334 -15.92 -0.03 5.47
C TYR A 334 -16.11 -0.02 3.95
N ASP A 335 -16.99 0.85 3.40
CA ASP A 335 -17.47 0.71 2.03
C ASP A 335 -16.37 0.92 0.99
N ASN A 336 -15.48 1.89 1.20
CA ASN A 336 -14.39 2.19 0.27
C ASN A 336 -13.38 1.04 0.20
N ALA A 337 -13.06 0.42 1.33
CA ALA A 337 -12.20 -0.76 1.34
C ALA A 337 -12.84 -1.95 0.62
N LYS A 338 -14.16 -2.16 0.79
CA LYS A 338 -14.91 -3.15 -0.01
C LYS A 338 -14.82 -2.89 -1.50
N ALA A 339 -14.97 -1.63 -1.91
CA ALA A 339 -14.89 -1.25 -3.30
C ALA A 339 -13.46 -1.46 -3.86
N LEU A 340 -12.42 -1.05 -3.12
CA LEU A 340 -11.03 -1.27 -3.51
C LEU A 340 -10.72 -2.75 -3.70
N TYR A 341 -11.05 -3.59 -2.74
CA TYR A 341 -10.68 -5.02 -2.74
C TYR A 341 -11.71 -5.94 -3.44
N SER A 342 -12.83 -5.38 -3.91
CA SER A 342 -13.91 -6.11 -4.61
C SER A 342 -14.42 -7.32 -3.81
N ILE A 343 -14.90 -7.06 -2.60
CA ILE A 343 -15.39 -8.05 -1.65
C ILE A 343 -16.85 -7.77 -1.22
#